data_374a6efdfcebb39456d2d7e9a222087a
#
_entry.id   374a6efdfcebb39456d2d7e9a222087a
#
_cell.length_a   1.000
_cell.length_b   1.000
_cell.length_c   1.000
_cell.angle_alpha   90.00
_cell.angle_beta   90.00
_cell.angle_gamma   90.00
#
_symmetry.space_group_name_H-M   'P 1'
#
loop_
_entity.id
_entity.type
_entity.pdbx_description
1 polymer ?
#
loop_
_entity_poly.entity_id
_entity_poly.type
_entity_poly.pdbx_seq_one_letter_code
_entity_poly.pdbx_strand_id
1 'polypeptide(L)' 'MSAIEMQIHLQDLQAERALASIEGLTGNSAYMADLNNEIAATHSAYVGAAVTEIATLRAQLSGPQVG' A
#
# COMPACT_ATOMS: atom_id res chain seq x y z
N MET A 1 11.05 -2.54 0.74
CA MET A 1 10.04 -1.91 1.63
C MET A 1 9.10 -2.99 2.15
N SER A 2 8.86 -3.01 3.45
CA SER A 2 7.98 -4.00 4.07
C SER A 2 6.49 -3.66 3.85
N ALA A 3 5.61 -4.63 4.11
CA ALA A 3 4.18 -4.41 4.00
C ALA A 3 3.71 -3.30 4.94
N ILE A 4 4.23 -3.23 6.17
CA ILE A 4 3.84 -2.18 7.12
C ILE A 4 4.27 -0.79 6.64
N GLU A 5 5.45 -0.67 6.04
CA GLU A 5 5.90 0.60 5.48
C GLU A 5 5.04 1.03 4.29
N MET A 6 4.65 0.09 3.44
CA MET A 6 3.75 0.35 2.32
C MET A 6 2.36 0.76 2.80
N GLN A 7 1.88 0.14 3.89
CA GLN A 7 0.60 0.50 4.49
C GLN A 7 0.61 1.94 5.02
N ILE A 8 1.70 2.33 5.69
CA ILE A 8 1.86 3.70 6.19
C ILE A 8 1.88 4.69 5.04
N HIS A 9 2.64 4.38 3.98
CA HIS A 9 2.69 5.22 2.79
C HIS A 9 1.31 5.36 2.13
N LEU A 10 0.57 4.26 2.04
CA LEU A 10 -0.78 4.26 1.49
C LEU A 10 -1.72 5.14 2.33
N GLN A 11 -1.63 5.06 3.65
CA GLN A 11 -2.42 5.91 4.54
C GLN A 11 -2.10 7.40 4.35
N ASP A 12 -0.82 7.73 4.16
CA ASP A 12 -0.39 9.11 3.90
C ASP A 12 -0.96 9.62 2.58
N LEU A 13 -0.95 8.79 1.54
CA LEU A 13 -1.53 9.16 0.24
C LEU A 13 -3.04 9.34 0.33
N GLN A 14 -3.72 8.51 1.08
CA GLN A 14 -5.17 8.63 1.28
C GLN A 14 -5.52 9.89 2.08
N ALA A 15 -4.69 10.24 3.06
CA ALA A 15 -4.83 11.50 3.80
C ALA A 15 -4.61 12.71 2.88
N GLU A 16 -3.63 12.65 1.99
CA GLU A 16 -3.39 13.69 1.00
C GLU A 16 -4.60 13.86 0.08
N ARG A 17 -5.21 12.77 -0.35
CA ARG A 17 -6.41 12.83 -1.19
C ARG A 17 -7.58 13.50 -0.46
N ALA A 18 -7.74 13.19 0.83
CA ALA A 18 -8.78 13.83 1.64
C ALA A 18 -8.53 15.33 1.80
N LEU A 19 -7.27 15.73 2.03
CA LEU A 19 -6.91 17.14 2.12
C LEU A 19 -7.11 17.86 0.79
N ALA A 20 -6.80 17.21 -0.33
CA ALA A 20 -7.02 17.77 -1.67
C ALA A 20 -8.50 18.10 -1.90
N SER A 21 -9.40 17.26 -1.40
CA SER A 21 -10.84 17.52 -1.45
C SER A 21 -11.23 18.78 -0.67
N ILE A 22 -10.66 18.94 0.53
CA ILE A 22 -10.92 20.12 1.36
C ILE A 22 -10.37 21.40 0.74
N GLU A 23 -9.19 21.31 0.12
CA GLU A 23 -8.49 22.47 -0.46
C GLU A 23 -8.96 22.80 -1.89
N GLY A 24 -9.92 22.07 -2.42
CA GLY A 24 -10.46 22.35 -3.76
C GLY A 24 -9.57 21.87 -4.91
N LEU A 25 -8.63 20.97 -4.65
CA LEU A 25 -7.71 20.45 -5.67
C LEU A 25 -8.32 19.33 -6.51
N THR A 26 -9.52 18.87 -6.16
CA THR A 26 -10.20 17.78 -6.90
C THR A 26 -10.53 18.16 -8.33
N GLY A 27 -10.60 19.46 -8.63
CA GLY A 27 -10.78 19.95 -10.00
C GLY A 27 -9.51 19.91 -10.85
N ASN A 28 -8.35 19.70 -10.26
CA ASN A 28 -7.08 19.57 -10.98
C ASN A 28 -6.92 18.11 -11.43
N SER A 29 -7.33 17.83 -12.68
CA SER A 29 -7.38 16.47 -13.18
C SER A 29 -5.99 15.80 -13.26
N ALA A 30 -4.95 16.55 -13.60
CA ALA A 30 -3.60 16.01 -13.68
C ALA A 30 -3.10 15.61 -12.28
N TYR A 31 -3.28 16.48 -11.29
CA TYR A 31 -2.91 16.20 -9.92
C TYR A 31 -3.65 14.97 -9.38
N MET A 32 -4.97 14.93 -9.58
CA MET A 32 -5.78 13.82 -9.08
C MET A 32 -5.46 12.51 -9.79
N ALA A 33 -5.16 12.54 -11.09
CA ALA A 33 -4.77 11.33 -11.82
C ALA A 33 -3.46 10.76 -11.28
N ASP A 34 -2.45 11.62 -11.06
CA ASP A 34 -1.16 11.19 -10.51
C ASP A 34 -1.33 10.62 -9.11
N LEU A 35 -2.11 11.29 -8.25
CA LEU A 35 -2.35 10.85 -6.89
C LEU A 35 -3.09 9.50 -6.87
N ASN A 36 -4.15 9.36 -7.66
CA ASN A 36 -4.91 8.11 -7.72
C ASN A 36 -4.07 6.96 -8.29
N ASN A 37 -3.21 7.24 -9.28
CA ASN A 37 -2.29 6.24 -9.83
C ASN A 37 -1.29 5.77 -8.77
N GLU A 38 -0.76 6.69 -7.99
CA GLU A 38 0.18 6.36 -6.92
C GLU A 38 -0.50 5.55 -5.82
N ILE A 39 -1.73 5.90 -5.46
CA ILE A 39 -2.53 5.13 -4.49
C ILE A 39 -2.74 3.71 -5.00
N ALA A 40 -3.15 3.54 -6.25
CA ALA A 40 -3.39 2.22 -6.84
C ALA A 40 -2.10 1.39 -6.90
N ALA A 41 -0.98 1.99 -7.31
CA ALA A 41 0.31 1.30 -7.38
C ALA A 41 0.79 0.89 -5.99
N THR A 42 0.64 1.78 -5.01
CA THR A 42 1.05 1.51 -3.62
C THR A 42 0.18 0.42 -3.01
N HIS A 43 -1.12 0.44 -3.28
CA HIS A 43 -2.03 -0.61 -2.81
C HIS A 43 -1.64 -1.97 -3.38
N SER A 44 -1.35 -2.06 -4.68
CA SER A 44 -0.90 -3.30 -5.32
C SER A 44 0.41 -3.80 -4.71
N ALA A 45 1.36 -2.89 -4.48
CA ALA A 45 2.63 -3.23 -3.87
C ALA A 45 2.45 -3.72 -2.43
N TYR A 46 1.56 -3.09 -1.68
CA TYR A 46 1.22 -3.52 -0.32
C TYR A 46 0.65 -4.93 -0.31
N VAL A 47 -0.33 -5.21 -1.17
CA VAL A 47 -0.93 -6.54 -1.26
C VAL A 47 0.12 -7.59 -1.61
N GLY A 48 0.98 -7.30 -2.59
CA GLY A 48 2.06 -8.20 -2.99
C GLY A 48 3.04 -8.48 -1.86
N ALA A 49 3.45 -7.44 -1.13
CA ALA A 49 4.36 -7.59 0.01
C ALA A 49 3.71 -8.37 1.15
N ALA A 50 2.43 -8.09 1.45
CA ALA A 50 1.70 -8.79 2.51
C ALA A 50 1.56 -10.27 2.18
N VAL A 51 1.23 -10.61 0.94
CA VAL A 51 1.13 -12.01 0.50
C VAL A 51 2.47 -12.72 0.63
N THR A 52 3.56 -12.06 0.21
CA THR A 52 4.90 -12.62 0.31
C THR A 52 5.31 -12.85 1.76
N GLU A 53 5.05 -11.89 2.64
CA GLU A 53 5.38 -12.01 4.05
C GLU A 53 4.58 -13.12 4.74
N ILE A 54 3.29 -13.26 4.40
CA ILE A 54 2.45 -14.33 4.91
C ILE A 54 2.97 -15.69 4.41
N ALA A 55 3.33 -15.80 3.14
CA ALA A 55 3.86 -17.04 2.58
C ALA A 55 5.19 -17.42 3.24
N THR A 56 6.06 -16.45 3.48
CA THR A 56 7.34 -16.66 4.16
C THR A 56 7.13 -17.14 5.58
N LEU A 57 6.24 -16.47 6.32
CA LEU A 57 5.93 -16.87 7.70
C LEU A 57 5.31 -18.26 7.74
N ARG A 58 4.40 -18.56 6.83
CA ARG A 58 3.78 -19.88 6.75
C ARG A 58 4.82 -20.97 6.45
N ALA A 59 5.76 -20.69 5.55
CA ALA A 59 6.84 -21.61 5.23
C ALA A 59 7.73 -21.87 6.45
N GLN A 60 8.02 -20.84 7.25
CA GLN A 60 8.81 -20.99 8.48
C GLN A 60 8.08 -21.83 9.51
N LEU A 61 6.76 -21.65 9.64
CA LEU A 61 5.93 -22.39 10.58
C LEU A 61 5.71 -23.84 10.15
N SER A 62 5.69 -24.09 8.85
CA SER A 62 5.44 -25.39 8.24
C SER A 62 6.72 -26.07 7.77
N GLY A 63 7.89 -25.54 8.14
CA GLY A 63 9.17 -26.09 7.77
C GLY A 63 9.37 -27.52 8.26
N PRO A 64 10.42 -28.21 7.79
CA PRO A 64 10.58 -29.61 8.12
C PRO A 64 10.55 -29.81 9.62
N GLN A 65 9.56 -30.54 10.07
CA GLN A 65 9.43 -30.93 11.45
C GLN A 65 10.38 -32.08 11.67
N VAL A 66 11.46 -31.81 12.36
CA VAL A 66 12.43 -32.84 12.70
C VAL A 66 11.98 -33.53 13.96
N GLY A 67 11.64 -34.75 13.83
CA GLY A 67 11.29 -35.56 15.00
C GLY A 67 9.90 -36.06 14.94
#